data_fb57b378faf7802d9cfc145a39dbb8b0
#
_entry.id   fb57b378faf7802d9cfc145a39dbb8b0
#
_cell.length_a   1.000
_cell.length_b   1.000
_cell.length_c   1.000
_cell.angle_alpha   90.00
_cell.angle_beta   90.00
_cell.angle_gamma   90.00
#
_symmetry.space_group_name_H-M   'P 1'
#
loop_
_entity.id
_entity.type
_entity.pdbx_description
1 polymer ?
#
loop_
_entity_poly.entity_id
_entity_poly.type
_entity_poly.pdbx_seq_one_letter_code
_entity_poly.pdbx_strand_id
1 'polypeptide(L)'
;MRKTIIATLLALIMVSCGTDKRHFKIDGRLLNLNQGEFYVYSPDGSLGGVDTIKVQAGRFTYKVECQKEMTLMIVFPNFTEQPVFAAPGKSVDIKGDASHLKEMTVKGTMANEMMNKLREQIANASPADIQKYAKQFVEDHPESIVSMYVVRNFFLQKDNPDFATARLLIDKMIESQ
;
A
#
# COMPACT_ATOMS: atom_id res chain seq x y z
N MET A 1 -26.86 -41.91 19.47
CA MET A 1 -26.83 -41.64 18.03
C MET A 1 -27.13 -40.17 17.65
N ARG A 2 -28.18 -39.52 18.16
CA ARG A 2 -28.49 -38.09 17.84
C ARG A 2 -27.40 -37.09 18.29
N LYS A 3 -26.76 -37.32 19.46
CA LYS A 3 -25.72 -36.43 20.00
C LYS A 3 -24.38 -36.52 19.23
N THR A 4 -24.07 -37.66 18.66
CA THR A 4 -22.86 -37.88 17.84
C THR A 4 -22.99 -37.23 16.44
N ILE A 5 -24.18 -37.21 15.86
CA ILE A 5 -24.45 -36.59 14.57
C ILE A 5 -24.33 -35.05 14.66
N ILE A 6 -24.77 -34.44 15.78
CA ILE A 6 -24.64 -32.99 15.99
C ILE A 6 -23.19 -32.57 16.16
N ALA A 7 -22.37 -33.37 16.87
CA ALA A 7 -20.95 -33.09 17.06
C ALA A 7 -20.17 -33.19 15.72
N THR A 8 -20.53 -34.13 14.84
CA THR A 8 -19.90 -34.28 13.52
C THR A 8 -20.30 -33.14 12.57
N LEU A 9 -21.53 -32.63 12.67
CA LEU A 9 -21.99 -31.49 11.87
C LEU A 9 -21.31 -30.19 12.29
N LEU A 10 -21.05 -29.99 13.59
CA LEU A 10 -20.36 -28.80 14.13
C LEU A 10 -18.87 -28.77 13.71
N ALA A 11 -18.22 -29.94 13.57
CA ALA A 11 -16.82 -30.05 13.15
C ALA A 11 -16.61 -29.72 11.67
N LEU A 12 -17.65 -29.86 10.82
CA LEU A 12 -17.55 -29.54 9.39
C LEU A 12 -17.61 -28.03 9.07
N ILE A 13 -18.03 -27.19 10.02
CA ILE A 13 -18.14 -25.73 9.81
C ILE A 13 -16.80 -25.01 9.99
N MET A 14 -15.79 -25.66 10.55
CA MET A 14 -14.48 -25.05 10.85
C MET A 14 -13.47 -25.11 9.70
N VAL A 15 -13.82 -25.59 8.52
CA VAL A 15 -12.86 -25.85 7.43
C VAL A 15 -12.98 -24.87 6.27
N SER A 16 -13.66 -23.74 6.40
CA SER A 16 -13.75 -22.78 5.30
C SER A 16 -13.20 -21.38 5.64
N CYS A 17 -11.99 -21.36 6.17
CA CYS A 17 -11.17 -20.13 6.10
C CYS A 17 -9.95 -20.39 5.23
N GLY A 18 -10.20 -20.74 3.98
CA GLY A 18 -9.19 -20.73 2.94
C GLY A 18 -8.76 -19.29 2.72
N THR A 19 -7.64 -18.87 3.30
CA THR A 19 -6.98 -17.61 2.94
C THR A 19 -6.78 -17.63 1.43
N ASP A 20 -7.43 -16.73 0.74
CA ASP A 20 -7.32 -16.55 -0.71
C ASP A 20 -5.91 -16.00 -1.04
N LYS A 21 -4.96 -16.93 -1.14
CA LYS A 21 -3.52 -16.63 -1.28
C LYS A 21 -3.16 -15.88 -2.57
N ARG A 22 -4.10 -15.74 -3.50
CA ARG A 22 -3.86 -15.09 -4.80
C ARG A 22 -4.40 -13.68 -4.90
N HIS A 23 -5.09 -13.21 -3.87
CA HIS A 23 -5.64 -11.86 -3.89
C HIS A 23 -5.08 -11.03 -2.75
N PHE A 24 -5.00 -9.74 -3.03
CA PHE A 24 -4.77 -8.69 -2.03
C PHE A 24 -6.07 -7.95 -1.78
N LYS A 25 -6.33 -7.56 -0.53
CA LYS A 25 -7.55 -6.85 -0.16
C LYS A 25 -7.23 -5.54 0.54
N ILE A 26 -7.96 -4.49 0.21
CA ILE A 26 -7.96 -3.21 0.90
C ILE A 26 -9.35 -3.03 1.52
N ASP A 27 -9.40 -2.79 2.83
CA ASP A 27 -10.58 -2.29 3.51
C ASP A 27 -10.29 -0.86 3.96
N GLY A 28 -11.18 0.07 3.66
CA GLY A 28 -10.95 1.48 3.94
C GLY A 28 -12.12 2.17 4.63
N ARG A 29 -11.78 3.13 5.50
CA ARG A 29 -12.73 4.05 6.12
C ARG A 29 -12.16 5.44 6.18
N LEU A 30 -12.87 6.39 5.55
CA LEU A 30 -12.54 7.81 5.59
C LEU A 30 -13.65 8.58 6.30
N LEU A 31 -13.26 9.43 7.23
CA LEU A 31 -14.12 10.44 7.80
C LEU A 31 -14.35 11.57 6.80
N ASN A 32 -15.41 12.32 6.95
CA ASN A 32 -15.76 13.49 6.12
C ASN A 32 -15.90 13.18 4.62
N LEU A 33 -16.17 11.91 4.27
CA LEU A 33 -16.49 11.46 2.91
C LEU A 33 -17.67 10.50 2.99
N ASN A 34 -18.81 10.87 2.41
CA ASN A 34 -19.97 9.97 2.40
C ASN A 34 -20.00 9.07 1.16
N GLN A 35 -19.77 9.66 -0.02
CA GLN A 35 -19.79 8.98 -1.31
C GLN A 35 -18.66 9.51 -2.19
N GLY A 36 -18.15 8.68 -3.08
CA GLY A 36 -17.12 9.07 -4.05
C GLY A 36 -16.58 7.88 -4.80
N GLU A 37 -15.67 8.18 -5.71
CA GLU A 37 -14.92 7.20 -6.46
C GLU A 37 -13.43 7.56 -6.39
N PHE A 38 -12.59 6.56 -6.20
CA PHE A 38 -11.14 6.68 -6.30
C PHE A 38 -10.69 5.87 -7.50
N TYR A 39 -9.63 6.30 -8.13
CA TYR A 39 -8.97 5.50 -9.15
C TYR A 39 -7.80 4.76 -8.52
N VAL A 40 -7.49 3.58 -9.03
CA VAL A 40 -6.33 2.81 -8.63
C VAL A 40 -5.60 2.30 -9.85
N TYR A 41 -4.28 2.44 -9.85
CA TYR A 41 -3.39 1.93 -10.90
C TYR A 41 -2.09 1.41 -10.30
N SER A 42 -1.34 0.66 -11.08
CA SER A 42 0.01 0.22 -10.72
C SER A 42 1.03 0.92 -11.62
N PRO A 43 2.04 1.60 -11.05
CA PRO A 43 3.05 2.32 -11.84
C PRO A 43 3.91 1.44 -12.75
N ASP A 44 4.02 0.16 -12.44
CA ASP A 44 4.76 -0.85 -13.21
C ASP A 44 3.87 -1.62 -14.21
N GLY A 45 2.59 -1.24 -14.31
CA GLY A 45 1.62 -1.89 -15.18
C GLY A 45 1.10 -3.23 -14.68
N SER A 46 1.46 -3.68 -13.47
CA SER A 46 1.03 -4.98 -12.90
C SER A 46 -0.50 -5.10 -12.79
N LEU A 47 -1.22 -3.99 -12.67
CA LEU A 47 -2.68 -3.97 -12.63
C LEU A 47 -3.33 -4.07 -14.04
N GLY A 48 -2.56 -3.86 -15.10
CA GLY A 48 -3.07 -3.92 -16.49
C GLY A 48 -3.91 -2.72 -16.94
N GLY A 49 -4.15 -1.73 -16.05
CA GLY A 49 -4.92 -0.52 -16.36
C GLY A 49 -5.27 0.29 -15.12
N VAL A 50 -6.24 1.18 -15.26
CA VAL A 50 -6.83 1.94 -14.17
C VAL A 50 -8.16 1.30 -13.78
N ASP A 51 -8.34 1.04 -12.48
CA ASP A 51 -9.58 0.52 -11.92
C ASP A 51 -10.22 1.57 -11.00
N THR A 52 -11.46 1.33 -10.55
CA THR A 52 -12.26 2.26 -9.76
C THR A 52 -12.68 1.63 -8.44
N ILE A 53 -12.48 2.37 -7.35
CA ILE A 53 -12.92 2.02 -6.00
C ILE A 53 -14.11 2.90 -5.63
N LYS A 54 -15.28 2.30 -5.40
CA LYS A 54 -16.47 3.03 -4.97
C LYS A 54 -16.52 3.17 -3.45
N VAL A 55 -16.82 4.39 -2.99
CA VAL A 55 -16.98 4.72 -1.57
C VAL A 55 -18.47 4.89 -1.24
N GLN A 56 -18.93 4.24 -0.18
CA GLN A 56 -20.29 4.35 0.33
C GLN A 56 -20.27 4.49 1.86
N ALA A 57 -20.93 5.51 2.38
CA ALA A 57 -20.93 5.83 3.82
C ALA A 57 -19.50 5.91 4.40
N GLY A 58 -18.56 6.50 3.66
CA GLY A 58 -17.16 6.62 4.05
C GLY A 58 -16.37 5.32 4.04
N ARG A 59 -16.93 4.23 3.55
CA ARG A 59 -16.28 2.91 3.51
C ARG A 59 -16.06 2.46 2.08
N PHE A 60 -14.98 1.71 1.88
CA PHE A 60 -14.68 1.07 0.61
C PHE A 60 -13.93 -0.24 0.84
N THR A 61 -14.09 -1.14 -0.11
CA THR A 61 -13.32 -2.38 -0.19
C THR A 61 -12.83 -2.53 -1.62
N TYR A 62 -11.58 -2.94 -1.76
CA TYR A 62 -10.99 -3.26 -3.05
C TYR A 62 -10.27 -4.60 -2.97
N LYS A 63 -10.50 -5.47 -3.93
CA LYS A 63 -9.86 -6.78 -4.02
C LYS A 63 -9.27 -6.93 -5.42
N VAL A 64 -8.00 -7.33 -5.47
CA VAL A 64 -7.26 -7.46 -6.72
C VAL A 64 -6.45 -8.75 -6.73
N GLU A 65 -6.33 -9.37 -7.90
CA GLU A 65 -5.40 -10.49 -8.06
C GLU A 65 -3.95 -10.00 -7.84
N CYS A 66 -3.22 -10.72 -7.00
CA CYS A 66 -1.88 -10.36 -6.59
C CYS A 66 -1.02 -11.62 -6.50
N GLN A 67 -0.27 -11.91 -7.56
CA GLN A 67 0.59 -13.10 -7.63
C GLN A 67 2.01 -12.82 -7.12
N LYS A 68 2.45 -11.57 -7.15
CA LYS A 68 3.71 -11.05 -6.61
C LYS A 68 3.47 -9.70 -5.96
N GLU A 69 4.42 -9.23 -5.18
CA GLU A 69 4.35 -7.88 -4.62
C GLU A 69 4.23 -6.83 -5.73
N MET A 70 3.36 -5.85 -5.52
CA MET A 70 3.15 -4.72 -6.43
C MET A 70 2.79 -3.45 -5.68
N THR A 71 3.12 -2.30 -6.27
CA THR A 71 2.69 -1.01 -5.77
C THR A 71 1.38 -0.61 -6.44
N LEU A 72 0.37 -0.32 -5.63
CA LEU A 72 -0.88 0.29 -6.06
C LEU A 72 -0.87 1.77 -5.69
N MET A 73 -1.31 2.63 -6.60
CA MET A 73 -1.50 4.05 -6.36
C MET A 73 -2.99 4.34 -6.31
N ILE A 74 -3.50 4.75 -5.15
CA ILE A 74 -4.88 5.21 -5.01
C ILE A 74 -4.90 6.71 -5.26
N VAL A 75 -5.68 7.15 -6.26
CA VAL A 75 -5.85 8.55 -6.64
C VAL A 75 -7.18 9.05 -6.11
N PHE A 76 -7.15 10.04 -5.25
CA PHE A 76 -8.33 10.70 -4.70
C PHE A 76 -8.88 11.78 -5.64
N PRO A 77 -10.14 12.23 -5.45
CA PRO A 77 -10.75 13.26 -6.32
C PRO A 77 -10.00 14.59 -6.40
N ASN A 78 -9.18 14.91 -5.40
CA ASN A 78 -8.31 16.08 -5.38
C ASN A 78 -6.92 15.82 -6.01
N PHE A 79 -6.75 14.71 -6.71
CA PHE A 79 -5.50 14.24 -7.33
C PHE A 79 -4.36 13.94 -6.35
N THR A 80 -4.63 13.88 -5.04
CA THR A 80 -3.65 13.33 -4.09
C THR A 80 -3.52 11.83 -4.30
N GLU A 81 -2.29 11.33 -4.28
CA GLU A 81 -1.99 9.92 -4.46
C GLU A 81 -1.52 9.27 -3.15
N GLN A 82 -1.97 8.05 -2.91
CA GLN A 82 -1.57 7.22 -1.78
C GLN A 82 -1.00 5.90 -2.27
N PRO A 83 0.28 5.61 -2.01
CA PRO A 83 0.83 4.28 -2.28
C PRO A 83 0.27 3.26 -1.30
N VAL A 84 0.00 2.06 -1.81
CA VAL A 84 -0.35 0.87 -1.06
C VAL A 84 0.47 -0.29 -1.63
N PHE A 85 1.24 -0.94 -0.77
CA PHE A 85 2.09 -2.07 -1.15
C PHE A 85 1.33 -3.36 -0.94
N ALA A 86 0.94 -3.97 -2.05
CA ALA A 86 0.17 -5.20 -2.08
C ALA A 86 1.09 -6.42 -2.08
N ALA A 87 0.70 -7.45 -1.32
CA ALA A 87 1.38 -8.74 -1.29
C ALA A 87 0.36 -9.89 -1.37
N PRO A 88 0.70 -11.04 -2.00
CA PRO A 88 -0.20 -12.16 -2.18
C PRO A 88 -0.82 -12.66 -0.87
N GLY A 89 -2.14 -12.80 -0.84
CA GLY A 89 -2.87 -13.32 0.32
C GLY A 89 -2.91 -12.39 1.54
N LYS A 90 -2.48 -11.15 1.40
CA LYS A 90 -2.50 -10.15 2.48
C LYS A 90 -3.68 -9.19 2.34
N SER A 91 -3.94 -8.47 3.41
CA SER A 91 -4.92 -7.38 3.44
C SER A 91 -4.39 -6.20 4.23
N VAL A 92 -4.92 -5.02 3.93
CA VAL A 92 -4.62 -3.79 4.66
C VAL A 92 -5.90 -3.05 5.03
N ASP A 93 -5.83 -2.32 6.13
CA ASP A 93 -6.83 -1.36 6.57
C ASP A 93 -6.32 0.06 6.29
N ILE A 94 -7.12 0.85 5.57
CA ILE A 94 -6.88 2.28 5.34
C ILE A 94 -7.80 3.08 6.24
N LYS A 95 -7.24 3.98 7.04
CA LYS A 95 -7.99 4.90 7.89
C LYS A 95 -7.47 6.32 7.75
N GLY A 96 -8.39 7.27 7.69
CA GLY A 96 -8.03 8.68 7.59
C GLY A 96 -9.24 9.60 7.56
N ASP A 97 -8.96 10.85 7.29
CA ASP A 97 -9.93 11.92 7.09
C ASP A 97 -9.77 12.47 5.67
N ALA A 98 -10.87 12.59 4.93
CA ALA A 98 -10.84 13.11 3.56
C ALA A 98 -10.40 14.58 3.49
N SER A 99 -10.49 15.32 4.61
CA SER A 99 -9.96 16.69 4.73
C SER A 99 -8.43 16.71 4.91
N HIS A 100 -7.83 15.60 5.34
CA HIS A 100 -6.40 15.47 5.70
C HIS A 100 -5.78 14.19 5.14
N LEU A 101 -5.91 13.97 3.83
CA LEU A 101 -5.48 12.73 3.16
C LEU A 101 -3.98 12.39 3.35
N LYS A 102 -3.14 13.41 3.60
CA LYS A 102 -1.71 13.19 3.88
C LYS A 102 -1.45 12.46 5.20
N GLU A 103 -2.39 12.52 6.16
CA GLU A 103 -2.28 11.88 7.48
C GLU A 103 -2.87 10.46 7.52
N MET A 104 -3.31 9.98 6.38
CA MET A 104 -3.91 8.67 6.24
C MET A 104 -2.92 7.55 6.58
N THR A 105 -3.40 6.51 7.27
CA THR A 105 -2.58 5.35 7.63
C THR A 105 -3.03 4.11 6.88
N VAL A 106 -2.06 3.29 6.48
CA VAL A 106 -2.26 1.97 5.85
C VAL A 106 -1.61 0.92 6.75
N LYS A 107 -2.40 0.03 7.34
CA LYS A 107 -1.93 -0.99 8.29
C LYS A 107 -2.22 -2.40 7.79
N GLY A 108 -1.42 -3.37 8.20
CA GLY A 108 -1.65 -4.80 7.93
C GLY A 108 -0.52 -5.51 7.17
N THR A 109 0.45 -4.76 6.63
CA THR A 109 1.69 -5.35 6.09
C THR A 109 2.89 -4.51 6.50
N MET A 110 4.05 -5.16 6.63
CA MET A 110 5.29 -4.49 7.01
C MET A 110 5.63 -3.34 6.05
N ALA A 111 5.53 -3.54 4.74
CA ALA A 111 5.82 -2.52 3.75
C ALA A 111 4.97 -1.25 3.93
N ASN A 112 3.66 -1.40 4.16
CA ASN A 112 2.79 -0.26 4.39
C ASN A 112 3.08 0.46 5.72
N GLU A 113 3.43 -0.29 6.77
CA GLU A 113 3.80 0.30 8.06
C GLU A 113 5.17 1.02 8.00
N MET A 114 6.12 0.50 7.24
CA MET A 114 7.39 1.18 6.96
C MET A 114 7.15 2.51 6.22
N MET A 115 6.28 2.52 5.22
CA MET A 115 5.91 3.76 4.51
C MET A 115 5.21 4.77 5.43
N ASN A 116 4.31 4.33 6.32
CA ASN A 116 3.71 5.23 7.31
C ASN A 116 4.78 5.91 8.17
N LYS A 117 5.74 5.13 8.70
CA LYS A 117 6.85 5.67 9.52
C LYS A 117 7.69 6.68 8.76
N LEU A 118 8.04 6.40 7.51
CA LEU A 118 8.77 7.36 6.67
C LEU A 118 7.97 8.64 6.47
N ARG A 119 6.66 8.54 6.17
CA ARG A 119 5.79 9.70 6.01
C ARG A 119 5.67 10.54 7.28
N GLU A 120 5.54 9.91 8.45
CA GLU A 120 5.55 10.58 9.75
C GLU A 120 6.88 11.32 9.98
N GLN A 121 8.01 10.67 9.67
CA GLN A 121 9.34 11.26 9.83
C GLN A 121 9.56 12.49 8.95
N ILE A 122 9.03 12.49 7.71
CA ILE A 122 9.22 13.59 6.76
C ILE A 122 8.10 14.65 6.79
N ALA A 123 7.02 14.45 7.56
CA ALA A 123 5.83 15.31 7.52
C ALA A 123 6.12 16.79 7.75
N ASN A 124 7.07 17.11 8.63
CA ASN A 124 7.49 18.47 8.97
C ASN A 124 8.98 18.73 8.68
N ALA A 125 9.61 17.88 7.87
CA ALA A 125 11.02 17.98 7.56
C ALA A 125 11.28 19.02 6.46
N SER A 126 12.47 19.62 6.48
CA SER A 126 12.93 20.48 5.39
C SER A 126 13.14 19.68 4.09
N PRO A 127 13.09 20.29 2.90
CA PRO A 127 13.36 19.57 1.65
C PRO A 127 14.69 18.80 1.64
N ALA A 128 15.73 19.34 2.28
CA ALA A 128 17.03 18.69 2.42
C ALA A 128 16.96 17.46 3.34
N ASP A 129 16.25 17.58 4.46
CA ASP A 129 16.07 16.46 5.40
C ASP A 129 15.17 15.37 4.78
N ILE A 130 14.13 15.73 4.01
CA ILE A 130 13.32 14.75 3.25
C ILE A 130 14.22 13.90 2.37
N GLN A 131 15.14 14.52 1.59
CA GLN A 131 16.07 13.80 0.73
C GLN A 131 17.00 12.89 1.54
N LYS A 132 17.50 13.38 2.68
CA LYS A 132 18.35 12.61 3.60
C LYS A 132 17.62 11.39 4.16
N TYR A 133 16.40 11.56 4.68
CA TYR A 133 15.61 10.46 5.23
C TYR A 133 15.19 9.46 4.16
N ALA A 134 14.81 9.92 2.97
CA ALA A 134 14.48 9.04 1.85
C ALA A 134 15.70 8.20 1.42
N LYS A 135 16.88 8.82 1.30
CA LYS A 135 18.13 8.12 1.01
C LYS A 135 18.45 7.07 2.08
N GLN A 136 18.44 7.47 3.35
CA GLN A 136 18.71 6.56 4.47
C GLN A 136 17.74 5.38 4.48
N PHE A 137 16.44 5.63 4.23
CA PHE A 137 15.44 4.57 4.15
C PHE A 137 15.79 3.50 3.11
N VAL A 138 16.20 3.91 1.90
CA VAL A 138 16.58 2.97 0.83
C VAL A 138 17.87 2.23 1.20
N GLU A 139 18.81 2.90 1.83
CA GLU A 139 20.08 2.29 2.29
C GLU A 139 19.86 1.24 3.38
N ASP A 140 18.88 1.45 4.25
CA ASP A 140 18.53 0.53 5.34
C ASP A 140 17.62 -0.63 4.89
N HIS A 141 16.85 -0.45 3.80
CA HIS A 141 15.87 -1.43 3.31
C HIS A 141 15.96 -1.64 1.78
N PRO A 142 17.15 -1.94 1.23
CA PRO A 142 17.36 -1.96 -0.22
C PRO A 142 16.52 -3.03 -0.95
N GLU A 143 16.14 -4.12 -0.27
CA GLU A 143 15.32 -5.21 -0.81
C GLU A 143 13.81 -4.89 -0.81
N SER A 144 13.39 -3.81 -0.14
CA SER A 144 11.98 -3.51 0.04
C SER A 144 11.34 -2.91 -1.22
N ILE A 145 10.12 -3.37 -1.55
CA ILE A 145 9.30 -2.73 -2.60
C ILE A 145 9.04 -1.24 -2.32
N VAL A 146 9.04 -0.84 -1.05
CA VAL A 146 8.90 0.56 -0.64
C VAL A 146 10.07 1.39 -1.15
N SER A 147 11.29 0.83 -1.17
CA SER A 147 12.50 1.51 -1.64
C SER A 147 12.43 1.86 -3.13
N MET A 148 11.84 1.01 -3.97
CA MET A 148 11.57 1.34 -5.37
C MET A 148 10.65 2.57 -5.51
N TYR A 149 9.58 2.61 -4.71
CA TYR A 149 8.67 3.76 -4.66
C TYR A 149 9.40 5.03 -4.17
N VAL A 150 10.22 4.91 -3.12
CA VAL A 150 10.98 6.04 -2.55
C VAL A 150 11.97 6.60 -3.57
N VAL A 151 12.75 5.76 -4.24
CA VAL A 151 13.70 6.23 -5.29
C VAL A 151 12.94 6.95 -6.39
N ARG A 152 11.88 6.36 -6.91
CA ARG A 152 11.07 6.96 -7.96
C ARG A 152 10.50 8.31 -7.54
N ASN A 153 9.88 8.39 -6.37
CA ASN A 153 9.08 9.55 -5.97
C ASN A 153 9.94 10.70 -5.42
N PHE A 154 11.01 10.38 -4.70
CA PHE A 154 11.83 11.39 -4.02
C PHE A 154 13.08 11.80 -4.81
N PHE A 155 13.51 11.01 -5.80
CA PHE A 155 14.73 11.31 -6.56
C PHE A 155 14.49 11.49 -8.07
N LEU A 156 13.52 10.76 -8.66
CA LEU A 156 13.29 10.82 -10.10
C LEU A 156 12.09 11.68 -10.51
N GLN A 157 10.97 11.59 -9.80
CA GLN A 157 9.73 12.32 -10.12
C GLN A 157 9.63 13.65 -9.37
N LYS A 158 10.55 14.55 -9.62
CA LYS A 158 10.57 15.91 -9.09
C LYS A 158 11.07 16.89 -10.15
N ASP A 159 10.84 18.18 -9.96
CA ASP A 159 11.22 19.23 -10.92
C ASP A 159 12.71 19.20 -11.29
N ASN A 160 13.56 18.83 -10.35
CA ASN A 160 15.00 18.66 -10.52
C ASN A 160 15.40 17.22 -10.12
N PRO A 161 15.34 16.24 -11.04
CA PRO A 161 15.69 14.84 -10.73
C PRO A 161 17.16 14.69 -10.33
N ASP A 162 17.39 13.92 -9.24
CA ASP A 162 18.73 13.55 -8.80
C ASP A 162 19.10 12.16 -9.34
N PHE A 163 19.47 12.11 -10.61
CA PHE A 163 19.84 10.86 -11.28
C PHE A 163 21.10 10.22 -10.68
N ALA A 164 22.03 11.03 -10.15
CA ALA A 164 23.25 10.50 -9.55
C ALA A 164 22.96 9.68 -8.28
N THR A 165 22.20 10.28 -7.35
CA THR A 165 21.79 9.56 -6.14
C THR A 165 20.86 8.39 -6.46
N ALA A 166 19.88 8.59 -7.36
CA ALA A 166 18.97 7.51 -7.75
C ALA A 166 19.72 6.28 -8.28
N ARG A 167 20.74 6.49 -9.13
CA ARG A 167 21.56 5.41 -9.67
C ARG A 167 22.28 4.64 -8.57
N LEU A 168 22.96 5.34 -7.65
CA LEU A 168 23.67 4.70 -6.53
C LEU A 168 22.72 3.85 -5.67
N LEU A 169 21.51 4.35 -5.41
CA LEU A 169 20.51 3.63 -4.63
C LEU A 169 19.97 2.40 -5.38
N ILE A 170 19.75 2.51 -6.69
CA ILE A 170 19.31 1.39 -7.54
C ILE A 170 20.41 0.32 -7.60
N ASP A 171 21.67 0.70 -7.79
CA ASP A 171 22.79 -0.24 -7.80
C ASP A 171 22.83 -1.02 -6.47
N LYS A 172 22.69 -0.34 -5.33
CA LYS A 172 22.59 -0.98 -4.00
C LYS A 172 21.39 -1.92 -3.86
N MET A 173 20.23 -1.55 -4.40
CA MET A 173 19.03 -2.39 -4.40
C MET A 173 19.23 -3.67 -5.24
N ILE A 174 19.94 -3.59 -6.36
CA ILE A 174 20.26 -4.75 -7.20
C ILE A 174 21.24 -5.69 -6.47
N GLU A 175 22.24 -5.15 -5.80
CA GLU A 175 23.23 -5.93 -5.04
C GLU A 175 22.63 -6.68 -3.84
N SER A 176 21.46 -6.23 -3.35
CA SER A 176 20.78 -6.82 -2.19
C SER A 176 19.80 -7.95 -2.53
N GLN A 177 19.55 -8.22 -3.81
CA GLN A 177 18.64 -9.27 -4.30
C GLN A 177 19.38 -10.58 -4.60
#